data_e3f92927937a53e63ba652c2f5b0cc90
#
_entry.id   e3f92927937a53e63ba652c2f5b0cc90
#
_cell.length_a   1.000
_cell.length_b   1.000
_cell.length_c   1.000
_cell.angle_alpha   90.00
_cell.angle_beta   90.00
_cell.angle_gamma   90.00
#
_symmetry.space_group_name_H-M   'P 1'
#
loop_
_entity.id
_entity.type
_entity.pdbx_description
1 polymer ?
#
loop_
_entity_poly.entity_id
_entity_poly.type
_entity_poly.pdbx_seq_one_letter_code
_entity_poly.pdbx_strand_id
1 'polypeptide(L)'
;MVRTDLSNLMPVYVILSALAAWLLKRAANHHTLLARLFAVVLVAWALTTVVVPVKRKLSLLGETIRPREYTLAMDGRAAGIRVRAADLPFKQAVDYVRENVPAGERIFVGMLRHDRLYTNDVMIYFLSERDAATRYHELHPGLTTTEPNQREIIADLEQAHARWLVLEEEHVNEPNQSSVSSGVHVLDDFIRQHFSPRARFGEYTVWGR
;
A
#
# COMPACT_ATOMS: atom_id res chain seq x y z
N MET A 1 -15.95 6.40 5.06
CA MET A 1 -16.17 6.87 3.67
C MET A 1 -15.54 5.83 2.75
N VAL A 2 -16.32 5.11 1.95
CA VAL A 2 -15.78 4.06 1.07
C VAL A 2 -14.99 4.76 -0.04
N ARG A 3 -13.71 4.46 -0.16
CA ARG A 3 -12.86 4.94 -1.27
C ARG A 3 -13.35 4.25 -2.55
N THR A 4 -14.16 4.93 -3.35
CA THR A 4 -14.55 4.43 -4.68
C THR A 4 -13.37 4.66 -5.62
N ASP A 5 -12.50 3.66 -5.70
CA ASP A 5 -11.48 3.63 -6.74
C ASP A 5 -12.16 3.33 -8.10
N LEU A 6 -11.69 4.02 -9.15
CA LEU A 6 -12.17 3.82 -10.53
C LEU A 6 -12.09 2.34 -10.97
N SER A 7 -11.17 1.56 -10.40
CA SER A 7 -11.06 0.13 -10.66
C SER A 7 -12.28 -0.66 -10.19
N ASN A 8 -12.92 -0.25 -9.10
CA ASN A 8 -14.13 -0.89 -8.57
C ASN A 8 -15.37 -0.60 -9.41
N LEU A 9 -15.32 0.38 -10.30
CA LEU A 9 -16.39 0.73 -11.22
C LEU A 9 -16.28 0.04 -12.58
N MET A 10 -15.21 -0.73 -12.83
CA MET A 10 -15.01 -1.45 -14.11
C MET A 10 -16.24 -2.26 -14.56
N PRO A 11 -16.89 -3.07 -13.71
CA PRO A 11 -18.10 -3.82 -14.12
C PRO A 11 -19.24 -2.90 -14.56
N VAL A 12 -19.40 -1.75 -13.90
CA VAL A 12 -20.41 -0.75 -14.22
C VAL A 12 -20.14 -0.14 -15.60
N TYR A 13 -18.88 0.16 -15.91
CA TYR A 13 -18.50 0.70 -17.23
C TYR A 13 -18.79 -0.26 -18.39
N VAL A 14 -18.60 -1.56 -18.19
CA VAL A 14 -18.93 -2.58 -19.22
C VAL A 14 -20.44 -2.54 -19.53
N ILE A 15 -21.29 -2.55 -18.50
CA ILE A 15 -22.74 -2.52 -18.65
C ILE A 15 -23.18 -1.20 -19.33
N LEU A 16 -22.64 -0.07 -18.88
CA LEU A 16 -22.96 1.24 -19.45
C LEU A 16 -22.49 1.35 -20.90
N SER A 17 -21.36 0.75 -21.27
CA SER A 17 -20.88 0.72 -22.66
C SER A 17 -21.80 -0.10 -23.57
N ALA A 18 -22.29 -1.24 -23.10
CA ALA A 18 -23.26 -2.05 -23.83
C ALA A 18 -24.59 -1.31 -24.04
N LEU A 19 -25.08 -0.65 -22.97
CA LEU A 19 -26.30 0.17 -23.02
C LEU A 19 -26.12 1.36 -23.98
N ALA A 20 -24.98 2.04 -23.94
CA ALA A 20 -24.66 3.14 -24.85
C ALA A 20 -24.64 2.68 -26.32
N ALA A 21 -24.03 1.53 -26.60
CA ALA A 21 -24.00 0.94 -27.95
C ALA A 21 -25.42 0.62 -28.45
N TRP A 22 -26.28 0.07 -27.60
CA TRP A 22 -27.67 -0.22 -27.92
C TRP A 22 -28.47 1.08 -28.18
N LEU A 23 -28.31 2.10 -27.34
CA LEU A 23 -28.94 3.42 -27.51
C LEU A 23 -28.48 4.12 -28.80
N LEU A 24 -27.17 4.04 -29.12
CA LEU A 24 -26.63 4.56 -30.37
C LEU A 24 -27.23 3.90 -31.59
N LYS A 25 -27.35 2.56 -31.59
CA LYS A 25 -28.02 1.82 -32.67
C LYS A 25 -29.47 2.27 -32.85
N ARG A 26 -30.19 2.49 -31.75
CA ARG A 26 -31.58 2.97 -31.75
C ARG A 26 -31.67 4.40 -32.23
N ALA A 27 -30.78 5.30 -31.79
CA ALA A 27 -30.74 6.70 -32.18
C ALA A 27 -30.35 6.87 -33.67
N ALA A 28 -29.51 6.01 -34.23
CA ALA A 28 -29.12 6.04 -35.63
C ALA A 28 -30.34 5.81 -36.59
N ASN A 29 -31.36 5.13 -36.09
CA ASN A 29 -32.61 4.92 -36.84
C ASN A 29 -33.62 6.11 -36.76
N HIS A 30 -33.31 7.13 -35.93
CA HIS A 30 -34.12 8.34 -35.78
C HIS A 30 -33.41 9.55 -36.43
N HIS A 31 -34.04 10.18 -37.39
CA HIS A 31 -33.46 11.31 -38.12
C HIS A 31 -33.56 12.67 -37.38
N THR A 32 -33.88 12.69 -36.11
CA THR A 32 -33.98 13.92 -35.31
C THR A 32 -32.61 14.45 -34.88
N LEU A 33 -32.45 15.78 -34.94
CA LEU A 33 -31.21 16.45 -34.49
C LEU A 33 -30.82 16.08 -33.06
N LEU A 34 -31.82 15.99 -32.17
CA LEU A 34 -31.64 15.59 -30.77
C LEU A 34 -31.05 14.22 -30.61
N ALA A 35 -31.49 13.22 -31.41
CA ALA A 35 -30.93 11.87 -31.38
C ALA A 35 -29.47 11.85 -31.80
N ARG A 36 -29.09 12.66 -32.80
CA ARG A 36 -27.69 12.78 -33.26
C ARG A 36 -26.81 13.46 -32.22
N LEU A 37 -27.27 14.55 -31.61
CA LEU A 37 -26.54 15.21 -30.52
C LEU A 37 -26.32 14.27 -29.34
N PHE A 38 -27.34 13.53 -28.92
CA PHE A 38 -27.25 12.54 -27.85
C PHE A 38 -26.26 11.43 -28.19
N ALA A 39 -26.25 10.93 -29.44
CA ALA A 39 -25.30 9.96 -29.92
C ALA A 39 -23.85 10.47 -29.83
N VAL A 40 -23.60 11.72 -30.24
CA VAL A 40 -22.27 12.35 -30.15
C VAL A 40 -21.80 12.46 -28.69
N VAL A 41 -22.69 12.88 -27.78
CA VAL A 41 -22.36 12.97 -26.35
C VAL A 41 -22.01 11.59 -25.77
N LEU A 42 -22.79 10.55 -26.13
CA LEU A 42 -22.53 9.19 -25.68
C LEU A 42 -21.19 8.63 -26.24
N VAL A 43 -20.87 8.91 -27.50
CA VAL A 43 -19.57 8.51 -28.07
C VAL A 43 -18.43 9.22 -27.40
N ALA A 44 -18.54 10.55 -27.19
CA ALA A 44 -17.52 11.32 -26.48
C ALA A 44 -17.30 10.78 -25.06
N TRP A 45 -18.38 10.48 -24.35
CA TRP A 45 -18.32 9.89 -23.01
C TRP A 45 -17.68 8.49 -23.02
N ALA A 46 -18.08 7.60 -23.95
CA ALA A 46 -17.50 6.28 -24.11
C ALA A 46 -16.00 6.34 -24.46
N LEU A 47 -15.60 7.28 -25.32
CA LEU A 47 -14.20 7.52 -25.66
C LEU A 47 -13.38 7.94 -24.43
N THR A 48 -13.90 8.83 -23.61
CA THR A 48 -13.19 9.25 -22.39
C THR A 48 -13.05 8.12 -21.38
N THR A 49 -14.10 7.28 -21.21
CA THR A 49 -14.06 6.13 -20.28
C THR A 49 -13.13 4.99 -20.75
N VAL A 50 -12.88 4.87 -22.05
CA VAL A 50 -11.96 3.86 -22.61
C VAL A 50 -10.55 4.41 -22.79
N VAL A 51 -10.41 5.60 -23.36
CA VAL A 51 -9.10 6.17 -23.72
C VAL A 51 -8.25 6.48 -22.49
N VAL A 52 -8.86 6.99 -21.42
CA VAL A 52 -8.11 7.34 -20.19
C VAL A 52 -7.52 6.11 -19.49
N PRO A 53 -8.27 5.03 -19.22
CA PRO A 53 -7.71 3.81 -18.64
C PRO A 53 -6.70 3.13 -19.56
N VAL A 54 -6.95 3.12 -20.89
CA VAL A 54 -6.02 2.51 -21.86
C VAL A 54 -4.71 3.28 -21.92
N LYS A 55 -4.75 4.61 -21.98
CA LYS A 55 -3.53 5.45 -21.89
C LYS A 55 -2.75 5.17 -20.60
N ARG A 56 -3.43 5.08 -19.46
CA ARG A 56 -2.79 4.78 -18.18
C ARG A 56 -2.15 3.39 -18.18
N LYS A 57 -2.85 2.36 -18.72
CA LYS A 57 -2.29 1.01 -18.84
C LYS A 57 -1.13 0.95 -19.84
N LEU A 58 -1.20 1.68 -20.95
CA LEU A 58 -0.11 1.77 -21.91
C LEU A 58 1.11 2.50 -21.36
N SER A 59 0.92 3.55 -20.52
CA SER A 59 2.03 4.17 -19.82
C SER A 59 2.69 3.22 -18.83
N LEU A 60 1.90 2.47 -18.05
CA LEU A 60 2.40 1.44 -17.14
C LEU A 60 3.14 0.31 -17.87
N LEU A 61 2.62 -0.14 -19.04
CA LEU A 61 3.32 -1.08 -19.90
C LEU A 61 4.63 -0.49 -20.45
N GLY A 62 4.63 0.78 -20.83
CA GLY A 62 5.84 1.50 -21.23
C GLY A 62 6.88 1.60 -20.11
N GLU A 63 6.45 1.77 -18.88
CA GLU A 63 7.31 1.74 -17.70
C GLU A 63 7.84 0.32 -17.42
N THR A 64 7.04 -0.71 -17.66
CA THR A 64 7.44 -2.11 -17.50
C THR A 64 8.41 -2.56 -18.58
N ILE A 65 8.26 -2.06 -19.83
CA ILE A 65 9.14 -2.37 -20.96
C ILE A 65 10.43 -1.55 -20.95
N ARG A 66 10.44 -0.39 -20.31
CA ARG A 66 11.66 0.37 -20.11
C ARG A 66 12.35 -0.13 -18.83
N PRO A 67 13.52 -0.77 -18.90
CA PRO A 67 14.26 -1.24 -17.72
C PRO A 67 14.84 -0.03 -16.99
N ARG A 68 13.98 0.80 -16.42
CA ARG A 68 14.36 2.16 -16.07
C ARG A 68 14.98 2.34 -14.70
N GLU A 69 14.65 1.62 -13.70
CA GLU A 69 15.05 2.03 -12.35
C GLU A 69 15.23 0.87 -11.38
N TYR A 70 14.86 -0.32 -11.80
CA TYR A 70 15.02 -1.52 -11.00
C TYR A 70 16.44 -2.07 -11.14
N THR A 71 17.39 -1.36 -10.53
CA THR A 71 18.82 -1.65 -10.66
C THR A 71 19.36 -2.46 -9.50
N LEU A 72 18.68 -2.43 -8.35
CA LEU A 72 19.15 -3.08 -7.13
C LEU A 72 18.57 -4.49 -7.06
N ALA A 73 19.41 -5.49 -7.19
CA ALA A 73 19.00 -6.88 -7.01
C ALA A 73 18.80 -7.19 -5.52
N MET A 74 17.74 -7.93 -5.23
CA MET A 74 17.54 -8.53 -3.91
C MET A 74 18.17 -9.92 -3.88
N ASP A 75 18.63 -10.35 -2.71
CA ASP A 75 19.24 -11.64 -2.48
C ASP A 75 18.30 -12.60 -1.72
N GLY A 76 18.71 -13.87 -1.57
CA GLY A 76 17.97 -14.87 -0.81
C GLY A 76 16.67 -15.30 -1.49
N ARG A 77 15.58 -15.42 -0.72
CA ARG A 77 14.25 -15.80 -1.22
C ARG A 77 13.73 -14.84 -2.31
N ALA A 78 14.19 -13.60 -2.28
CA ALA A 78 13.87 -12.58 -3.24
C ALA A 78 14.82 -12.54 -4.45
N ALA A 79 15.70 -13.53 -4.61
CA ALA A 79 16.62 -13.57 -5.73
C ALA A 79 15.87 -13.47 -7.07
N GLY A 80 16.26 -12.49 -7.87
CA GLY A 80 15.58 -12.16 -9.13
C GLY A 80 14.56 -11.03 -9.03
N ILE A 81 14.16 -10.62 -7.84
CA ILE A 81 13.40 -9.38 -7.63
C ILE A 81 14.39 -8.21 -7.69
N ARG A 82 13.98 -7.16 -8.36
CA ARG A 82 14.74 -5.91 -8.40
C ARG A 82 13.90 -4.77 -7.86
N VAL A 83 14.49 -3.94 -7.05
CA VAL A 83 13.89 -2.71 -6.53
C VAL A 83 14.49 -1.48 -7.22
N ARG A 84 13.78 -0.37 -7.19
CA ARG A 84 14.23 0.89 -7.80
C ARG A 84 15.39 1.47 -7.00
N ALA A 85 16.22 2.26 -7.65
CA ALA A 85 17.27 3.01 -6.97
C ALA A 85 16.72 3.92 -5.84
N ALA A 86 15.50 4.45 -6.02
CA ALA A 86 14.80 5.24 -5.01
C ALA A 86 14.45 4.42 -3.76
N ASP A 87 14.27 3.11 -3.90
CA ASP A 87 13.93 2.20 -2.80
C ASP A 87 15.20 1.63 -2.11
N LEU A 88 16.37 2.27 -2.30
CA LEU A 88 17.62 1.85 -1.66
C LEU A 88 17.50 1.78 -0.12
N PRO A 89 16.87 2.73 0.58
CA PRO A 89 16.68 2.64 2.03
C PRO A 89 15.92 1.38 2.45
N PHE A 90 14.85 1.03 1.73
CA PHE A 90 14.10 -0.20 1.94
C PHE A 90 14.99 -1.44 1.80
N LYS A 91 15.76 -1.53 0.68
CA LYS A 91 16.69 -2.64 0.48
C LYS A 91 17.72 -2.74 1.62
N GLN A 92 18.29 -1.62 2.03
CA GLN A 92 19.27 -1.57 3.11
C GLN A 92 18.70 -2.05 4.44
N ALA A 93 17.43 -1.68 4.75
CA ALA A 93 16.75 -2.14 5.95
C ALA A 93 16.53 -3.67 5.90
N VAL A 94 16.08 -4.20 4.76
CA VAL A 94 15.89 -5.65 4.55
C VAL A 94 17.21 -6.39 4.70
N ASP A 95 18.27 -5.93 4.04
CA ASP A 95 19.59 -6.57 4.10
C ASP A 95 20.13 -6.55 5.53
N TYR A 96 20.02 -5.44 6.23
CA TYR A 96 20.43 -5.35 7.64
C TYR A 96 19.69 -6.36 8.53
N VAL A 97 18.37 -6.52 8.35
CA VAL A 97 17.59 -7.51 9.10
C VAL A 97 18.06 -8.92 8.78
N ARG A 98 18.33 -9.23 7.51
CA ARG A 98 18.82 -10.56 7.11
C ARG A 98 20.19 -10.90 7.73
N GLU A 99 21.08 -9.92 7.82
CA GLU A 99 22.45 -10.08 8.31
C GLU A 99 22.54 -10.09 9.83
N ASN A 100 21.72 -9.31 10.52
CA ASN A 100 21.89 -9.05 11.95
C ASN A 100 20.81 -9.68 12.84
N VAL A 101 19.65 -10.04 12.28
CA VAL A 101 18.59 -10.72 13.03
C VAL A 101 18.71 -12.22 12.81
N PRO A 102 18.82 -13.07 13.85
CA PRO A 102 18.92 -14.50 13.70
C PRO A 102 17.75 -15.10 12.90
N ALA A 103 18.06 -16.13 12.07
CA ALA A 103 17.02 -16.87 11.37
C ALA A 103 16.08 -17.54 12.37
N GLY A 104 14.76 -17.46 12.09
CA GLY A 104 13.73 -17.98 12.98
C GLY A 104 13.24 -17.01 14.07
N GLU A 105 13.90 -15.88 14.28
CA GLU A 105 13.32 -14.83 15.12
C GLU A 105 12.16 -14.15 14.42
N ARG A 106 11.14 -13.82 15.21
CA ARG A 106 10.01 -13.02 14.75
C ARG A 106 10.32 -11.55 14.94
N ILE A 107 9.93 -10.76 13.95
CA ILE A 107 10.12 -9.31 13.97
C ILE A 107 8.75 -8.61 13.92
N PHE A 108 8.72 -7.35 14.33
CA PHE A 108 7.58 -6.48 14.09
C PHE A 108 7.94 -5.42 13.06
N VAL A 109 7.11 -5.27 12.05
CA VAL A 109 7.19 -4.17 11.10
C VAL A 109 6.03 -3.24 11.35
N GLY A 110 6.32 -1.97 11.55
CA GLY A 110 5.33 -0.95 11.91
C GLY A 110 5.77 0.43 11.49
N MET A 111 5.12 1.42 12.08
CA MET A 111 5.45 2.83 11.89
C MET A 111 6.09 3.39 13.16
N LEU A 112 6.69 4.58 13.07
CA LEU A 112 7.16 5.31 14.25
C LEU A 112 6.01 5.84 15.12
N ARG A 113 4.77 5.81 14.61
CA ARG A 113 3.54 6.21 15.30
C ARG A 113 2.42 5.25 15.00
N HIS A 114 1.67 4.87 16.04
CA HIS A 114 0.57 3.90 15.96
C HIS A 114 -0.80 4.50 16.33
N ASP A 115 -0.87 5.82 16.46
CA ASP A 115 -2.10 6.55 16.78
C ASP A 115 -2.91 6.96 15.54
N ARG A 116 -2.38 6.70 14.35
CA ARG A 116 -2.99 7.02 13.05
C ARG A 116 -3.09 5.79 12.17
N LEU A 117 -3.84 5.92 11.07
CA LEU A 117 -3.85 4.88 10.04
C LEU A 117 -2.49 4.74 9.40
N TYR A 118 -2.06 3.52 9.26
CA TYR A 118 -0.96 3.17 8.37
C TYR A 118 -1.10 1.74 7.86
N THR A 119 -0.36 1.46 6.81
CA THR A 119 -0.19 0.11 6.28
C THR A 119 1.27 -0.25 6.44
N ASN A 120 1.56 -1.34 7.13
CA ASN A 120 2.92 -1.84 7.30
C ASN A 120 3.48 -2.30 5.96
N ASP A 121 4.78 -2.11 5.76
CA ASP A 121 5.46 -2.73 4.63
C ASP A 121 5.69 -4.23 4.88
N VAL A 122 4.63 -5.02 4.61
CA VAL A 122 4.64 -6.47 4.82
C VAL A 122 5.68 -7.20 3.97
N MET A 123 6.19 -6.56 2.90
CA MET A 123 7.23 -7.13 2.06
C MET A 123 8.53 -7.31 2.84
N ILE A 124 8.77 -6.53 3.88
CA ILE A 124 9.96 -6.68 4.74
C ILE A 124 10.01 -8.08 5.36
N TYR A 125 8.89 -8.64 5.81
CA TYR A 125 8.86 -10.00 6.36
C TYR A 125 9.29 -11.04 5.32
N PHE A 126 8.71 -10.97 4.13
CA PHE A 126 9.01 -11.91 3.04
C PHE A 126 10.47 -11.79 2.59
N LEU A 127 10.93 -10.56 2.33
CA LEU A 127 12.24 -10.29 1.76
C LEU A 127 13.37 -10.51 2.78
N SER A 128 13.13 -10.24 4.07
CA SER A 128 14.10 -10.51 5.14
C SER A 128 14.09 -11.95 5.61
N GLU A 129 13.12 -12.76 5.16
CA GLU A 129 12.93 -14.15 5.58
C GLU A 129 12.69 -14.28 7.10
N ARG A 130 11.93 -13.33 7.65
CA ARG A 130 11.53 -13.31 9.07
C ARG A 130 10.02 -13.35 9.20
N ASP A 131 9.55 -14.12 10.19
CA ASP A 131 8.11 -14.20 10.47
C ASP A 131 7.63 -12.97 11.25
N ALA A 132 6.34 -12.68 11.10
CA ALA A 132 5.72 -11.61 11.86
C ALA A 132 5.52 -12.00 13.33
N ALA A 133 5.78 -11.06 14.24
CA ALA A 133 5.56 -11.22 15.67
C ALA A 133 4.10 -10.99 16.07
N THR A 134 3.31 -10.36 15.23
CA THR A 134 1.88 -10.06 15.45
C THR A 134 1.09 -10.34 14.19
N ARG A 135 -0.22 -10.49 14.32
CA ARG A 135 -1.15 -10.63 13.20
C ARG A 135 -1.57 -9.29 12.59
N TYR A 136 -1.21 -8.18 13.22
CA TYR A 136 -1.60 -6.86 12.77
C TYR A 136 -0.64 -6.34 11.70
N HIS A 137 -1.10 -6.33 10.45
CA HIS A 137 -0.35 -5.81 9.30
C HIS A 137 -0.86 -4.47 8.79
N GLU A 138 -2.06 -4.09 9.21
CA GLU A 138 -2.67 -2.80 8.91
C GLU A 138 -3.36 -2.26 10.15
N LEU A 139 -3.23 -0.97 10.41
CA LEU A 139 -3.97 -0.29 11.45
C LEU A 139 -4.92 0.73 10.82
N HIS A 140 -6.22 0.50 10.99
CA HIS A 140 -7.26 1.40 10.52
C HIS A 140 -7.79 2.28 11.65
N PRO A 141 -8.08 3.58 11.38
CA PRO A 141 -8.62 4.48 12.40
C PRO A 141 -9.91 3.93 12.99
N GLY A 142 -10.00 4.00 14.31
CA GLY A 142 -11.16 3.53 15.05
C GLY A 142 -11.31 2.01 15.14
N LEU A 143 -10.50 1.22 14.42
CA LEU A 143 -10.48 -0.23 14.51
C LEU A 143 -9.23 -0.73 15.23
N THR A 144 -8.06 -0.40 14.72
CA THR A 144 -6.79 -0.95 15.19
C THR A 144 -5.88 0.06 15.88
N THR A 145 -6.15 1.36 15.75
CA THR A 145 -5.46 2.42 16.51
C THR A 145 -5.98 2.58 17.93
N THR A 146 -6.93 1.74 18.38
CA THR A 146 -7.52 1.79 19.71
C THR A 146 -6.59 1.19 20.76
N GLU A 147 -6.76 1.61 22.01
CA GLU A 147 -5.95 1.10 23.12
C GLU A 147 -6.00 -0.43 23.28
N PRO A 148 -7.16 -1.11 23.21
CA PRO A 148 -7.20 -2.56 23.29
C PRO A 148 -6.33 -3.25 22.23
N ASN A 149 -6.37 -2.77 20.99
CA ASN A 149 -5.59 -3.37 19.90
C ASN A 149 -4.09 -3.09 20.05
N GLN A 150 -3.70 -1.88 20.50
CA GLN A 150 -2.30 -1.58 20.79
C GLN A 150 -1.76 -2.46 21.94
N ARG A 151 -2.59 -2.72 22.97
CA ARG A 151 -2.24 -3.67 24.05
C ARG A 151 -2.14 -5.11 23.55
N GLU A 152 -2.99 -5.53 22.63
CA GLU A 152 -2.90 -6.86 22.03
C GLU A 152 -1.61 -7.00 21.22
N ILE A 153 -1.22 -6.00 20.43
CA ILE A 153 0.06 -5.99 19.73
C ILE A 153 1.22 -6.13 20.73
N ILE A 154 1.19 -5.41 21.83
CA ILE A 154 2.22 -5.52 22.90
C ILE A 154 2.27 -6.96 23.42
N ALA A 155 1.12 -7.55 23.74
CA ALA A 155 1.04 -8.93 24.22
C ALA A 155 1.60 -9.93 23.19
N ASP A 156 1.30 -9.75 21.91
CA ASP A 156 1.86 -10.56 20.82
C ASP A 156 3.40 -10.43 20.76
N LEU A 157 3.93 -9.20 20.89
CA LEU A 157 5.37 -8.95 20.88
C LEU A 157 6.07 -9.62 22.07
N GLU A 158 5.46 -9.58 23.24
CA GLU A 158 5.97 -10.23 24.45
C GLU A 158 5.90 -11.75 24.34
N GLN A 159 4.78 -12.31 23.89
CA GLN A 159 4.59 -13.74 23.69
C GLN A 159 5.55 -14.30 22.62
N ALA A 160 5.77 -13.56 21.55
CA ALA A 160 6.71 -13.91 20.50
C ALA A 160 8.18 -13.72 20.93
N HIS A 161 8.43 -13.14 22.10
CA HIS A 161 9.77 -12.70 22.57
C HIS A 161 10.48 -11.84 21.52
N ALA A 162 9.72 -10.99 20.82
CA ALA A 162 10.24 -10.16 19.75
C ALA A 162 11.32 -9.21 20.27
N ARG A 163 12.51 -9.30 19.70
CA ARG A 163 13.67 -8.47 20.04
C ARG A 163 14.01 -7.43 18.99
N TRP A 164 13.38 -7.52 17.83
CA TRP A 164 13.68 -6.67 16.69
C TRP A 164 12.42 -6.09 16.08
N LEU A 165 12.48 -4.80 15.78
CA LEU A 165 11.42 -4.07 15.09
C LEU A 165 12.01 -3.35 13.88
N VAL A 166 11.23 -3.19 12.83
CA VAL A 166 11.51 -2.28 11.71
C VAL A 166 10.38 -1.26 11.68
N LEU A 167 10.71 -0.01 11.91
CA LEU A 167 9.74 1.07 11.96
C LEU A 167 10.00 2.06 10.84
N GLU A 168 8.94 2.40 10.13
CA GLU A 168 8.95 3.36 9.03
C GLU A 168 8.48 4.73 9.50
N GLU A 169 9.11 5.78 9.00
CA GLU A 169 8.69 7.16 9.23
C GLU A 169 7.44 7.46 8.39
N GLU A 170 6.44 8.08 9.00
CA GLU A 170 5.16 8.36 8.36
C GLU A 170 5.30 9.35 7.19
N HIS A 171 4.87 8.93 6.01
CA HIS A 171 4.77 9.79 4.81
C HIS A 171 3.32 10.20 4.49
N VAL A 172 2.38 9.95 5.40
CA VAL A 172 0.96 10.12 5.10
C VAL A 172 0.54 11.58 5.24
N ASN A 173 0.33 12.21 4.10
CA ASN A 173 -0.42 13.46 3.95
C ASN A 173 -1.79 13.17 3.30
N GLU A 174 -2.52 12.17 3.79
CA GLU A 174 -3.88 11.95 3.30
C GLU A 174 -4.82 12.96 3.95
N PRO A 175 -5.55 13.78 3.18
CA PRO A 175 -6.46 14.80 3.71
C PRO A 175 -7.80 14.19 4.17
N ASN A 176 -7.78 13.02 4.77
CA ASN A 176 -8.97 12.30 5.21
C ASN A 176 -8.88 11.99 6.72
N GLN A 177 -9.90 11.33 7.25
CA GLN A 177 -9.97 10.90 8.65
C GLN A 177 -8.80 9.99 9.09
N SER A 178 -8.07 9.42 8.14
CA SER A 178 -6.93 8.53 8.39
C SER A 178 -5.75 9.25 9.05
N SER A 179 -5.59 10.53 8.80
CA SER A 179 -4.55 11.37 9.39
C SER A 179 -4.87 11.85 10.80
N VAL A 180 -6.10 11.58 11.29
CA VAL A 180 -6.53 12.02 12.61
C VAL A 180 -5.97 11.07 13.66
N SER A 181 -5.22 11.63 14.62
CA SER A 181 -4.72 10.89 15.76
C SER A 181 -5.86 10.36 16.63
N SER A 182 -5.77 9.10 17.05
CA SER A 182 -6.65 8.53 18.07
C SER A 182 -6.31 9.01 19.48
N GLY A 183 -5.15 9.64 19.66
CA GLY A 183 -4.61 10.03 20.95
C GLY A 183 -4.08 8.85 21.79
N VAL A 184 -4.05 7.64 21.23
CA VAL A 184 -3.58 6.42 21.92
C VAL A 184 -2.14 6.15 21.53
N HIS A 185 -1.23 6.17 22.51
CA HIS A 185 0.23 6.03 22.31
C HIS A 185 0.83 4.86 23.10
N VAL A 186 0.01 3.93 23.58
CA VAL A 186 0.45 2.84 24.47
C VAL A 186 1.53 1.97 23.82
N LEU A 187 1.38 1.66 22.53
CA LEU A 187 2.37 0.89 21.78
C LEU A 187 3.64 1.70 21.54
N ASP A 188 3.51 2.98 21.20
CA ASP A 188 4.67 3.85 20.99
C ASP A 188 5.49 4.02 22.27
N ASP A 189 4.83 4.16 23.43
CA ASP A 189 5.48 4.27 24.72
C ASP A 189 6.18 2.96 25.11
N PHE A 190 5.53 1.82 24.89
CA PHE A 190 6.12 0.50 25.09
C PHE A 190 7.38 0.32 24.26
N ILE A 191 7.32 0.67 22.97
CA ILE A 191 8.48 0.57 22.07
C ILE A 191 9.63 1.43 22.57
N ARG A 192 9.38 2.69 22.90
CA ARG A 192 10.42 3.61 23.40
C ARG A 192 11.05 3.17 24.72
N GLN A 193 10.30 2.47 25.57
CA GLN A 193 10.78 1.98 26.86
C GLN A 193 11.62 0.70 26.75
N HIS A 194 11.30 -0.16 25.78
CA HIS A 194 11.86 -1.51 25.73
C HIS A 194 12.83 -1.74 24.58
N PHE A 195 12.86 -0.86 23.58
CA PHE A 195 13.70 -0.97 22.40
C PHE A 195 14.53 0.29 22.19
N SER A 196 15.64 0.14 21.49
CA SER A 196 16.51 1.26 21.11
C SER A 196 16.85 1.17 19.61
N PRO A 197 17.00 2.30 18.91
CA PRO A 197 17.40 2.31 17.52
C PRO A 197 18.81 1.71 17.36
N ARG A 198 18.97 0.82 16.40
CA ARG A 198 20.25 0.12 16.06
C ARG A 198 20.84 0.63 14.76
N ALA A 199 19.97 0.84 13.75
CA ALA A 199 20.39 1.34 12.45
C ALA A 199 19.25 2.14 11.81
N ARG A 200 19.61 3.11 10.95
CA ARG A 200 18.64 3.90 10.19
C ARG A 200 19.02 3.95 8.71
N PHE A 201 18.03 3.75 7.85
CA PHE A 201 18.13 3.72 6.40
C PHE A 201 16.99 4.58 5.82
N GLY A 202 17.26 5.86 5.55
CA GLY A 202 16.23 6.80 5.13
C GLY A 202 15.07 6.86 6.12
N GLU A 203 13.89 6.48 5.65
CA GLU A 203 12.64 6.41 6.42
C GLU A 203 12.55 5.19 7.35
N TYR A 204 13.37 4.15 7.14
CA TYR A 204 13.34 2.93 7.95
C TYR A 204 14.34 3.01 9.10
N THR A 205 13.88 2.63 10.29
CA THR A 205 14.74 2.48 11.47
C THR A 205 14.58 1.07 12.03
N VAL A 206 15.69 0.37 12.20
CA VAL A 206 15.72 -0.93 12.87
C VAL A 206 15.97 -0.71 14.36
N TRP A 207 15.11 -1.28 15.18
CA TRP A 207 15.18 -1.21 16.63
C TRP A 207 15.47 -2.59 17.21
N GLY A 208 16.17 -2.63 18.36
CA GLY A 208 16.49 -3.86 19.06
C GLY A 208 16.44 -3.71 20.57
N ARG A 209 16.09 -4.77 21.26
CA ARG A 209 16.24 -4.91 22.72
C ARG A 209 17.67 -5.25 23.09
#